data_273e8a5d19ad7ea1df037320c38dda96
#
_entry.id   273e8a5d19ad7ea1df037320c38dda96
#
_cell.length_a   1.000
_cell.length_b   1.000
_cell.length_c   1.000
_cell.angle_alpha   90.00
_cell.angle_beta   90.00
_cell.angle_gamma   90.00
#
_symmetry.space_group_name_H-M   'P 1'
#
loop_
_entity.id
_entity.type
_entity.pdbx_description
1 polymer ?
#
loop_
_entity_poly.entity_id
_entity_poly.type
_entity_poly.pdbx_seq_one_letter_code
_entity_poly.pdbx_strand_id
1 'polypeptide(L)'
;MGSVIEAGLGADYNKAEYPAWASLLIAPQEITVDSSSVTVFSYRMELRKDPITRSWVITGDDPTEVGPRPEAGCRFCADSKDTPQVISAVPNAVGARWSARAVVHPTPLYHIEGEPGRRGDGLYDRMHSVGAHEVLVENPQHDRHLWNASDGEIEQFLRLAAERIFDLKRDPRVKYVSLFKDYGPSAGQEFSHPTSQITATLFVPRRVLYELRAGREYFVAKERCVFCDILNQEERQALRVLEARGDYVALCPYAPRVPYETWILPRTHEASFERTGLARGVVLTNLAALLRRTLQRVRTITENFHLVLHTSPNSTHPSKNLGYWKTLDEDYHWHIEILPVVTSKARSYTFKEVYYSPVSSESAVKQLREAKIDG
;
A
#
# COMPACT_ATOMS: atom_id res chain seq x y z
N MET A 1 39.07 -52.51 -17.99
CA MET A 1 37.69 -52.56 -18.55
C MET A 1 36.77 -51.95 -17.50
N GLY A 2 36.47 -50.71 -17.62
CA GLY A 2 35.58 -49.98 -16.73
C GLY A 2 34.90 -48.87 -17.54
N SER A 3 33.66 -49.04 -17.85
CA SER A 3 32.85 -48.09 -18.61
C SER A 3 32.42 -46.94 -17.72
N VAL A 4 32.78 -45.73 -18.11
CA VAL A 4 32.32 -44.47 -17.54
C VAL A 4 30.91 -44.20 -18.08
N ILE A 5 29.94 -44.07 -17.20
CA ILE A 5 28.59 -43.61 -17.51
C ILE A 5 28.60 -42.08 -17.39
N GLU A 6 28.59 -41.38 -18.52
CA GLU A 6 28.28 -39.97 -18.58
C GLU A 6 26.76 -39.75 -18.36
N ALA A 7 26.40 -39.20 -17.23
CA ALA A 7 25.05 -38.71 -17.00
C ALA A 7 24.96 -37.27 -17.55
N GLY A 8 24.33 -37.14 -18.70
CA GLY A 8 24.00 -35.84 -19.31
C GLY A 8 22.95 -35.11 -18.49
N LEU A 9 23.37 -34.05 -17.82
CA LEU A 9 22.50 -33.00 -17.27
C LEU A 9 22.41 -31.84 -18.27
N GLY A 10 21.65 -32.07 -19.34
CA GLY A 10 21.19 -31.01 -20.23
C GLY A 10 19.79 -30.58 -19.85
N ALA A 11 19.65 -29.78 -18.83
CA ALA A 11 18.41 -29.06 -18.57
C ALA A 11 18.41 -27.76 -19.39
N ASP A 12 17.68 -27.80 -20.49
CA ASP A 12 17.38 -26.62 -21.33
C ASP A 12 16.60 -25.59 -20.55
N TYR A 13 17.28 -24.61 -19.92
CA TYR A 13 16.68 -23.48 -19.22
C TYR A 13 16.14 -22.38 -20.15
N ASN A 14 16.13 -22.61 -21.47
CA ASN A 14 15.81 -21.58 -22.47
C ASN A 14 14.40 -21.62 -23.05
N LYS A 15 13.45 -22.36 -22.44
CA LYS A 15 12.05 -22.36 -22.89
C LYS A 15 11.09 -22.02 -21.76
N ALA A 16 11.25 -20.82 -21.15
CA ALA A 16 10.13 -20.16 -20.53
C ALA A 16 9.40 -19.39 -21.63
N GLU A 17 8.27 -19.89 -22.09
CA GLU A 17 7.38 -19.15 -22.99
C GLU A 17 6.92 -17.88 -22.29
N TYR A 18 7.49 -16.75 -22.70
CA TYR A 18 7.01 -15.43 -22.31
C TYR A 18 5.68 -15.16 -23.03
N PRO A 19 4.70 -14.48 -22.40
CA PRO A 19 3.46 -14.12 -23.05
C PRO A 19 3.73 -13.26 -24.29
N ALA A 20 2.87 -13.36 -25.30
CA ALA A 20 3.03 -12.82 -26.65
C ALA A 20 3.37 -11.32 -26.76
N TRP A 21 3.22 -10.54 -25.71
CA TRP A 21 3.66 -9.14 -25.64
C TRP A 21 5.18 -8.99 -25.40
N ALA A 22 5.88 -10.04 -24.98
CA ALA A 22 7.33 -10.02 -24.77
C ALA A 22 8.14 -10.22 -26.06
N SER A 23 7.49 -10.54 -27.18
CA SER A 23 8.12 -10.80 -28.48
C SER A 23 8.18 -9.59 -29.44
N LEU A 24 7.74 -8.41 -29.01
CA LEU A 24 7.95 -7.16 -29.74
C LEU A 24 9.22 -6.44 -29.26
N LEU A 25 10.33 -7.16 -29.28
CA LEU A 25 11.66 -6.54 -29.23
C LEU A 25 12.04 -6.09 -30.64
N ILE A 26 11.72 -4.85 -30.95
CA ILE A 26 12.28 -4.15 -32.12
C ILE A 26 13.80 -4.08 -31.91
N ALA A 27 14.55 -4.53 -32.91
CA ALA A 27 15.99 -4.37 -32.98
C ALA A 27 16.40 -2.90 -32.76
N PRO A 28 17.56 -2.62 -32.16
CA PRO A 28 18.00 -1.25 -31.96
C PRO A 28 18.13 -0.56 -33.33
N GLN A 29 17.19 0.29 -33.67
CA GLN A 29 17.38 1.25 -34.74
C GLN A 29 18.25 2.38 -34.18
N GLU A 30 19.36 2.63 -34.86
CA GLU A 30 20.13 3.85 -34.65
C GLU A 30 19.22 5.06 -34.93
N ILE A 31 18.75 5.70 -33.86
CA ILE A 31 18.00 6.95 -33.97
C ILE A 31 19.01 8.06 -34.07
N THR A 32 19.17 8.60 -35.27
CA THR A 32 19.80 9.91 -35.47
C THR A 32 18.88 10.95 -34.85
N VAL A 33 19.32 11.51 -33.73
CA VAL A 33 18.59 12.52 -32.97
C VAL A 33 18.72 13.87 -33.67
N ASP A 34 17.63 14.34 -34.28
CA ASP A 34 17.47 15.75 -34.63
C ASP A 34 17.19 16.54 -33.34
N SER A 35 17.97 17.60 -33.12
CA SER A 35 18.15 18.30 -31.83
C SER A 35 16.98 19.21 -31.41
N SER A 36 15.76 19.05 -31.94
CA SER A 36 14.71 20.03 -31.72
C SER A 36 13.36 19.53 -31.22
N SER A 37 13.24 18.44 -30.49
CA SER A 37 12.09 18.15 -29.60
C SER A 37 11.97 16.66 -29.18
N VAL A 38 12.95 16.13 -28.49
CA VAL A 38 12.76 14.88 -27.76
C VAL A 38 12.84 15.20 -26.28
N THR A 39 11.72 15.23 -25.60
CA THR A 39 11.70 15.22 -24.13
C THR A 39 12.24 13.86 -23.69
N VAL A 40 13.53 13.76 -23.48
CA VAL A 40 14.15 12.58 -22.85
C VAL A 40 13.69 12.58 -21.41
N PHE A 41 12.71 11.75 -21.08
CA PHE A 41 12.38 11.47 -19.70
C PHE A 41 13.59 10.77 -19.07
N SER A 42 14.43 11.54 -18.41
CA SER A 42 15.50 11.00 -17.59
C SER A 42 14.85 10.39 -16.34
N TYR A 43 14.58 9.10 -16.37
CA TYR A 43 14.20 8.38 -15.15
C TYR A 43 15.38 8.38 -14.21
N ARG A 44 15.34 9.22 -13.19
CA ARG A 44 16.37 9.24 -12.12
C ARG A 44 16.36 7.96 -11.30
N MET A 45 15.18 7.30 -11.25
CA MET A 45 14.95 6.07 -10.51
C MET A 45 14.65 4.91 -11.48
N GLU A 46 15.14 3.73 -11.15
CA GLU A 46 14.83 2.49 -11.86
C GLU A 46 14.41 1.39 -10.87
N LEU A 47 13.72 0.39 -11.37
CA LEU A 47 13.36 -0.81 -10.62
C LEU A 47 14.37 -1.91 -10.94
N ARG A 48 15.00 -2.46 -9.90
CA ARG A 48 15.90 -3.63 -9.97
C ARG A 48 15.27 -4.79 -9.22
N LYS A 49 15.37 -5.98 -9.80
CA LYS A 49 14.84 -7.18 -9.17
C LYS A 49 15.93 -7.95 -8.47
N ASP A 50 15.76 -8.16 -7.18
CA ASP A 50 16.61 -9.06 -6.42
C ASP A 50 16.40 -10.51 -6.89
N PRO A 51 17.43 -11.23 -7.36
CA PRO A 51 17.27 -12.58 -7.90
C PRO A 51 16.95 -13.63 -6.83
N ILE A 52 17.30 -13.38 -5.57
CA ILE A 52 17.08 -14.32 -4.46
C ILE A 52 15.69 -14.14 -3.86
N THR A 53 15.40 -12.92 -3.41
CA THR A 53 14.11 -12.61 -2.77
C THR A 53 13.01 -12.36 -3.79
N ARG A 54 13.36 -12.10 -5.05
CA ARG A 54 12.45 -11.72 -6.15
C ARG A 54 11.69 -10.41 -5.89
N SER A 55 12.17 -9.61 -4.93
CA SER A 55 11.64 -8.29 -4.64
C SER A 55 12.09 -7.28 -5.69
N TRP A 56 11.21 -6.37 -6.06
CA TRP A 56 11.57 -5.19 -6.83
C TRP A 56 12.00 -4.08 -5.88
N VAL A 57 13.11 -3.45 -6.17
CA VAL A 57 13.70 -2.35 -5.41
C VAL A 57 13.78 -1.14 -6.31
N ILE A 58 13.26 -0.01 -5.84
CA ILE A 58 13.48 1.29 -6.48
C ILE A 58 14.88 1.74 -6.08
N THR A 59 15.70 2.09 -7.05
CA THR A 59 17.05 2.58 -6.82
C THR A 59 17.42 3.64 -7.84
N GLY A 60 18.30 4.55 -7.45
CA GLY A 60 18.81 5.65 -8.28
C GLY A 60 19.45 6.69 -7.39
N ASP A 61 19.97 7.73 -8.02
CA ASP A 61 20.56 8.86 -7.32
C ASP A 61 19.45 9.91 -7.04
N ASP A 62 18.71 9.69 -5.95
CA ASP A 62 17.71 10.65 -5.48
C ASP A 62 18.40 11.70 -4.60
N PRO A 63 18.50 12.97 -5.05
CA PRO A 63 19.09 14.04 -4.26
C PRO A 63 18.15 14.57 -3.17
N THR A 64 16.94 14.03 -3.05
CA THR A 64 15.95 14.52 -2.07
C THR A 64 16.34 14.05 -0.67
N GLU A 65 16.52 15.01 0.24
CA GLU A 65 16.64 14.73 1.66
C GLU A 65 15.34 14.15 2.19
N VAL A 66 15.44 13.09 2.98
CA VAL A 66 14.29 12.45 3.64
C VAL A 66 13.87 13.30 4.83
N GLY A 67 12.60 13.68 4.88
CA GLY A 67 11.99 14.39 6.00
C GLY A 67 11.15 15.59 5.60
N PRO A 68 10.33 16.11 6.53
CA PRO A 68 9.48 17.27 6.26
C PRO A 68 10.36 18.49 6.00
N ARG A 69 10.22 19.06 4.80
CA ARG A 69 10.91 20.30 4.43
C ARG A 69 10.20 21.48 5.05
N PRO A 70 10.95 22.44 5.66
CA PRO A 70 10.38 23.72 6.04
C PRO A 70 9.97 24.47 4.75
N GLU A 71 8.71 24.53 4.46
CA GLU A 71 8.19 25.29 3.33
C GLU A 71 7.76 26.68 3.82
N ALA A 72 8.15 27.73 3.09
CA ALA A 72 7.69 29.11 3.34
C ALA A 72 6.18 29.30 3.10
N GLY A 73 5.46 28.23 2.78
CA GLY A 73 4.01 28.14 2.59
C GLY A 73 3.68 26.71 2.23
N CYS A 74 2.59 26.18 2.77
CA CYS A 74 2.18 24.80 2.51
C CYS A 74 1.48 24.71 1.14
N ARG A 75 2.05 23.95 0.22
CA ARG A 75 1.48 23.72 -1.13
C ARG A 75 0.16 22.94 -1.12
N PHE A 76 -0.19 22.29 -0.02
CA PHE A 76 -1.42 21.48 0.10
C PHE A 76 -2.56 22.22 0.82
N CYS A 77 -2.32 23.36 1.42
CA CYS A 77 -3.40 24.19 1.99
C CYS A 77 -4.37 24.66 0.92
N ALA A 78 -5.61 24.97 1.33
CA ALA A 78 -6.70 25.34 0.42
C ALA A 78 -6.38 26.53 -0.49
N ASP A 79 -5.66 27.54 0.04
CA ASP A 79 -5.37 28.80 -0.63
C ASP A 79 -3.97 28.83 -1.28
N SER A 80 -3.27 27.67 -1.33
CA SER A 80 -1.93 27.62 -1.92
C SER A 80 -1.97 27.88 -3.42
N LYS A 81 -1.05 28.74 -3.89
CA LYS A 81 -0.82 29.01 -5.31
C LYS A 81 0.11 27.98 -5.95
N ASP A 82 0.88 27.25 -5.14
CA ASP A 82 1.88 26.27 -5.57
C ASP A 82 1.35 24.83 -5.46
N THR A 83 0.03 24.66 -5.52
CA THR A 83 -0.60 23.34 -5.48
C THR A 83 -0.12 22.51 -6.66
N PRO A 84 0.37 21.27 -6.43
CA PRO A 84 0.66 20.33 -7.52
C PRO A 84 -0.57 20.06 -8.37
N GLN A 85 -0.36 19.51 -9.57
CA GLN A 85 -1.46 19.18 -10.47
C GLN A 85 -2.53 18.35 -9.75
N VAL A 86 -3.76 18.88 -9.71
CA VAL A 86 -4.91 18.21 -9.11
C VAL A 86 -5.43 17.14 -10.06
N ILE A 87 -5.55 15.92 -9.57
CA ILE A 87 -6.08 14.76 -10.31
C ILE A 87 -7.57 14.62 -10.06
N SER A 88 -8.00 14.68 -8.80
CA SER A 88 -9.39 14.57 -8.37
C SER A 88 -9.60 15.31 -7.06
N ALA A 89 -10.84 15.76 -6.81
CA ALA A 89 -11.20 16.42 -5.56
C ALA A 89 -12.66 16.09 -5.20
N VAL A 90 -12.90 15.83 -3.93
CA VAL A 90 -14.25 15.66 -3.39
C VAL A 90 -14.79 17.05 -3.04
N PRO A 91 -15.93 17.48 -3.61
CA PRO A 91 -16.54 18.75 -3.28
C PRO A 91 -16.92 18.83 -1.80
N ASN A 92 -16.75 19.99 -1.20
CA ASN A 92 -17.27 20.24 0.13
C ASN A 92 -18.66 20.89 0.03
N ALA A 93 -19.60 20.38 0.80
CA ALA A 93 -20.96 20.94 0.87
C ALA A 93 -21.03 22.27 1.63
N VAL A 94 -20.04 22.58 2.48
CA VAL A 94 -20.05 23.77 3.37
C VAL A 94 -18.66 24.42 3.41
N GLY A 95 -18.55 25.61 2.83
CA GLY A 95 -17.48 26.58 3.06
C GLY A 95 -16.17 26.39 2.28
N ALA A 96 -15.51 25.27 2.32
CA ALA A 96 -14.29 25.03 1.56
C ALA A 96 -14.61 24.51 0.15
N ARG A 97 -13.73 24.78 -0.83
CA ARG A 97 -13.93 24.33 -2.22
C ARG A 97 -13.90 22.81 -2.36
N TRP A 98 -13.24 22.09 -1.46
CA TRP A 98 -13.07 20.65 -1.45
C TRP A 98 -12.91 20.14 -0.01
N SER A 99 -13.19 18.86 0.22
CA SER A 99 -13.01 18.18 1.53
C SER A 99 -11.76 17.31 1.56
N ALA A 100 -11.45 16.64 0.46
CA ALA A 100 -10.23 15.89 0.24
C ALA A 100 -9.86 15.98 -1.25
N ARG A 101 -8.58 15.86 -1.60
CA ARG A 101 -8.15 15.90 -3.01
C ARG A 101 -6.92 15.02 -3.26
N ALA A 102 -6.82 14.50 -4.47
CA ALA A 102 -5.65 13.80 -4.99
C ALA A 102 -4.86 14.74 -5.90
N VAL A 103 -3.55 14.76 -5.73
CA VAL A 103 -2.63 15.54 -6.56
C VAL A 103 -1.46 14.67 -6.99
N VAL A 104 -0.80 15.04 -8.09
CA VAL A 104 0.46 14.40 -8.51
C VAL A 104 1.51 14.63 -7.41
N HIS A 105 2.28 13.60 -7.07
CA HIS A 105 3.35 13.73 -6.09
C HIS A 105 4.41 14.72 -6.59
N PRO A 106 4.87 15.70 -5.79
CA PRO A 106 5.81 16.72 -6.24
C PRO A 106 7.16 16.16 -6.71
N THR A 107 7.58 15.03 -6.13
CA THR A 107 8.81 14.30 -6.47
C THR A 107 8.47 12.82 -6.63
N PRO A 108 7.78 12.43 -7.73
CA PRO A 108 7.24 11.09 -7.85
C PRO A 108 8.33 10.04 -8.04
N LEU A 109 8.21 8.91 -7.34
CA LEU A 109 9.05 7.72 -7.54
C LEU A 109 8.65 6.92 -8.78
N TYR A 110 7.39 7.05 -9.21
CA TYR A 110 6.82 6.39 -10.37
C TYR A 110 6.20 7.41 -11.29
N HIS A 111 6.31 7.19 -12.61
CA HIS A 111 5.71 8.01 -13.66
C HIS A 111 4.77 7.16 -14.50
N ILE A 112 3.57 7.69 -14.78
CA ILE A 112 2.55 6.94 -15.54
C ILE A 112 2.89 6.88 -17.03
N GLU A 113 3.64 7.84 -17.50
CA GLU A 113 4.07 7.99 -18.89
C GLU A 113 5.21 7.02 -19.21
N GLY A 114 5.27 6.61 -20.46
CA GLY A 114 6.33 5.78 -21.02
C GLY A 114 6.10 4.28 -20.84
N GLU A 115 7.06 3.53 -21.33
CA GLU A 115 7.05 2.08 -21.31
C GLU A 115 7.97 1.53 -20.22
N PRO A 116 7.64 0.39 -19.63
CA PRO A 116 8.47 -0.23 -18.58
C PRO A 116 9.89 -0.53 -19.03
N GLY A 117 10.13 -0.76 -20.32
CA GLY A 117 11.47 -1.04 -20.87
C GLY A 117 12.18 -2.17 -20.12
N ARG A 118 11.46 -3.22 -19.75
CA ARG A 118 12.02 -4.35 -19.01
C ARG A 118 13.13 -5.01 -19.79
N ARG A 119 14.31 -5.16 -19.16
CA ARG A 119 15.48 -5.78 -19.77
C ARG A 119 16.27 -6.61 -18.78
N GLY A 120 16.88 -7.69 -19.27
CA GLY A 120 17.86 -8.46 -18.55
C GLY A 120 19.25 -7.80 -18.64
N ASP A 121 20.03 -7.94 -17.57
CA ASP A 121 21.45 -7.58 -17.51
C ASP A 121 22.18 -8.77 -16.89
N GLY A 122 22.54 -9.73 -17.73
CA GLY A 122 23.02 -11.03 -17.27
C GLY A 122 21.97 -11.75 -16.41
N LEU A 123 22.30 -11.97 -15.14
CA LEU A 123 21.40 -12.60 -14.15
C LEU A 123 20.28 -11.67 -13.65
N TYR A 124 20.42 -10.37 -13.85
CA TYR A 124 19.56 -9.37 -13.21
C TYR A 124 18.47 -8.85 -14.14
N ASP A 125 17.30 -8.57 -13.58
CA ASP A 125 16.20 -7.88 -14.25
C ASP A 125 16.12 -6.43 -13.79
N ARG A 126 15.92 -5.51 -14.73
CA ARG A 126 15.62 -4.10 -14.44
C ARG A 126 14.56 -3.55 -15.36
N MET A 127 13.90 -2.48 -14.93
CA MET A 127 12.94 -1.74 -15.73
C MET A 127 12.84 -0.29 -15.25
N HIS A 128 12.25 0.58 -16.05
CA HIS A 128 11.93 1.94 -15.64
C HIS A 128 10.88 1.92 -14.53
N SER A 129 10.88 2.95 -13.69
CA SER A 129 9.90 3.13 -12.61
C SER A 129 8.56 3.65 -13.14
N VAL A 130 7.95 2.89 -14.07
CA VAL A 130 6.62 3.18 -14.61
C VAL A 130 5.56 2.78 -13.58
N GLY A 131 4.57 3.65 -13.41
CA GLY A 131 3.49 3.51 -12.44
C GLY A 131 2.90 4.87 -12.09
N ALA A 132 2.19 5.00 -11.00
CA ALA A 132 1.69 6.28 -10.51
C ALA A 132 2.15 6.53 -9.08
N HIS A 133 2.36 7.80 -8.73
CA HIS A 133 2.62 8.25 -7.38
C HIS A 133 1.83 9.55 -7.13
N GLU A 134 0.85 9.47 -6.25
CA GLU A 134 -0.07 10.55 -5.94
C GLU A 134 -0.05 10.85 -4.44
N VAL A 135 -0.34 12.09 -4.08
CA VAL A 135 -0.60 12.51 -2.70
C VAL A 135 -2.09 12.69 -2.52
N LEU A 136 -2.66 12.02 -1.54
CA LEU A 136 -4.02 12.25 -1.08
C LEU A 136 -3.99 13.25 0.08
N VAL A 137 -4.43 14.47 -0.19
CA VAL A 137 -4.58 15.51 0.83
C VAL A 137 -5.87 15.24 1.59
N GLU A 138 -5.74 14.87 2.86
CA GLU A 138 -6.81 14.36 3.71
C GLU A 138 -7.85 15.42 4.10
N ASN A 139 -7.40 16.66 4.21
CA ASN A 139 -8.23 17.81 4.60
C ASN A 139 -7.63 19.11 4.07
N PRO A 140 -8.42 20.14 3.76
CA PRO A 140 -7.92 21.46 3.36
C PRO A 140 -7.20 22.24 4.49
N GLN A 141 -7.44 21.90 5.75
CA GLN A 141 -6.83 22.52 6.91
C GLN A 141 -5.52 21.84 7.29
N HIS A 142 -4.49 22.62 7.60
CA HIS A 142 -3.13 22.13 7.84
C HIS A 142 -2.99 21.24 9.10
N ASP A 143 -3.83 21.42 10.07
CA ASP A 143 -3.81 20.76 11.39
C ASP A 143 -4.94 19.74 11.57
N ARG A 144 -5.71 19.47 10.50
CA ARG A 144 -6.88 18.58 10.52
C ARG A 144 -6.53 17.18 10.04
N HIS A 145 -6.03 16.37 10.96
CA HIS A 145 -5.58 14.99 10.71
C HIS A 145 -6.71 13.96 10.91
N LEU A 146 -6.51 12.71 10.46
CA LEU A 146 -7.47 11.62 10.61
C LEU A 146 -7.89 11.31 12.06
N TRP A 147 -7.16 11.73 13.07
CA TRP A 147 -7.53 11.51 14.47
C TRP A 147 -8.30 12.68 15.11
N ASN A 148 -8.32 13.86 14.51
CA ASN A 148 -9.07 15.01 14.99
C ASN A 148 -10.07 15.58 13.95
N ALA A 149 -10.14 14.99 12.76
CA ALA A 149 -11.18 15.27 11.78
C ALA A 149 -12.52 14.66 12.22
N SER A 150 -13.62 15.19 11.70
CA SER A 150 -14.94 14.58 11.88
C SER A 150 -15.07 13.27 11.11
N ASP A 151 -15.95 12.39 11.54
CA ASP A 151 -16.20 11.11 10.84
C ASP A 151 -16.63 11.34 9.38
N GLY A 152 -17.38 12.43 9.10
CA GLY A 152 -17.76 12.80 7.74
C GLY A 152 -16.58 13.24 6.86
N GLU A 153 -15.62 14.01 7.40
CA GLU A 153 -14.42 14.38 6.67
C GLU A 153 -13.55 13.15 6.35
N ILE A 154 -13.41 12.25 7.30
CA ILE A 154 -12.68 10.99 7.09
C ILE A 154 -13.41 10.10 6.07
N GLU A 155 -14.74 10.04 6.12
CA GLU A 155 -15.52 9.31 5.12
C GLU A 155 -15.26 9.84 3.71
N GLN A 156 -15.21 11.15 3.51
CA GLN A 156 -14.91 11.76 2.20
C GLN A 156 -13.49 11.40 1.73
N PHE A 157 -12.52 11.40 2.63
CA PHE A 157 -11.17 10.94 2.32
C PHE A 157 -11.14 9.45 1.91
N LEU A 158 -11.84 8.57 2.65
CA LEU A 158 -11.92 7.15 2.32
C LEU A 158 -12.59 6.89 0.96
N ARG A 159 -13.62 7.67 0.60
CA ARG A 159 -14.24 7.62 -0.73
C ARG A 159 -13.28 8.04 -1.83
N LEU A 160 -12.58 9.15 -1.64
CA LEU A 160 -11.54 9.57 -2.59
C LEU A 160 -10.47 8.49 -2.76
N ALA A 161 -10.03 7.87 -1.67
CA ALA A 161 -9.07 6.76 -1.73
C ALA A 161 -9.60 5.58 -2.56
N ALA A 162 -10.86 5.20 -2.36
CA ALA A 162 -11.51 4.15 -3.14
C ALA A 162 -11.62 4.51 -4.63
N GLU A 163 -11.99 5.75 -4.96
CA GLU A 163 -12.06 6.27 -6.34
C GLU A 163 -10.68 6.23 -7.01
N ARG A 164 -9.62 6.67 -6.31
CA ARG A 164 -8.26 6.66 -6.87
C ARG A 164 -7.75 5.24 -7.10
N ILE A 165 -7.97 4.32 -6.15
CA ILE A 165 -7.61 2.91 -6.31
C ILE A 165 -8.31 2.31 -7.53
N PHE A 166 -9.62 2.55 -7.66
CA PHE A 166 -10.41 2.05 -8.78
C PHE A 166 -9.91 2.60 -10.12
N ASP A 167 -9.66 3.91 -10.21
CA ASP A 167 -9.19 4.55 -11.44
C ASP A 167 -7.81 4.05 -11.85
N LEU A 168 -6.86 3.97 -10.92
CA LEU A 168 -5.52 3.46 -11.19
C LEU A 168 -5.51 1.99 -11.64
N LYS A 169 -6.43 1.17 -11.14
CA LYS A 169 -6.60 -0.23 -11.57
C LYS A 169 -7.17 -0.38 -12.99
N ARG A 170 -7.66 0.69 -13.62
CA ARG A 170 -8.09 0.68 -15.04
C ARG A 170 -6.92 0.58 -16.01
N ASP A 171 -5.72 0.98 -15.61
CA ASP A 171 -4.52 0.76 -16.41
C ASP A 171 -4.15 -0.73 -16.38
N PRO A 172 -4.13 -1.44 -17.54
CA PRO A 172 -3.85 -2.88 -17.59
C PRO A 172 -2.42 -3.24 -17.17
N ARG A 173 -1.51 -2.28 -17.18
CA ARG A 173 -0.12 -2.45 -16.74
C ARG A 173 -0.04 -2.56 -15.21
N VAL A 174 -0.91 -1.86 -14.50
CA VAL A 174 -0.93 -1.83 -13.03
C VAL A 174 -1.33 -3.20 -12.48
N LYS A 175 -0.51 -3.73 -11.56
CA LYS A 175 -0.77 -4.99 -10.86
C LYS A 175 -1.20 -4.80 -9.42
N TYR A 176 -0.78 -3.71 -8.79
CA TYR A 176 -1.14 -3.41 -7.42
C TYR A 176 -1.20 -1.90 -7.18
N VAL A 177 -2.13 -1.49 -6.34
CA VAL A 177 -2.25 -0.11 -5.85
C VAL A 177 -2.10 -0.16 -4.34
N SER A 178 -1.11 0.56 -3.81
CA SER A 178 -0.84 0.68 -2.38
C SER A 178 -1.26 2.06 -1.90
N LEU A 179 -2.03 2.14 -0.83
CA LEU A 179 -2.30 3.38 -0.09
C LEU A 179 -1.65 3.28 1.27
N PHE A 180 -0.88 4.30 1.63
CA PHE A 180 -0.17 4.34 2.90
C PHE A 180 -0.06 5.77 3.44
N LYS A 181 0.18 5.87 4.74
CA LYS A 181 0.48 7.11 5.45
C LYS A 181 1.65 6.86 6.38
N ASP A 182 2.66 7.71 6.27
CA ASP A 182 3.77 7.80 7.21
C ASP A 182 3.58 9.06 8.04
N TYR A 183 3.44 8.90 9.35
CA TYR A 183 3.24 10.01 10.27
C TYR A 183 4.31 10.04 11.34
N GLY A 184 4.88 11.22 11.53
CA GLY A 184 5.95 11.49 12.47
C GLY A 184 7.35 11.27 11.89
N PRO A 185 8.36 11.98 12.44
CA PRO A 185 9.72 11.96 11.91
C PRO A 185 10.36 10.56 11.86
N SER A 186 10.09 9.73 12.89
CA SER A 186 10.64 8.37 12.96
C SER A 186 9.95 7.38 12.02
N ALA A 187 8.80 7.76 11.45
CA ALA A 187 8.11 7.00 10.42
C ALA A 187 8.41 7.50 9.00
N GLY A 188 9.26 8.52 8.85
CA GLY A 188 9.63 9.04 7.53
C GLY A 188 8.56 9.95 6.92
N GLN A 189 7.80 10.69 7.73
CA GLN A 189 6.83 11.68 7.24
C GLN A 189 7.50 12.67 6.28
N GLU A 190 6.97 12.79 5.07
CA GLU A 190 7.53 13.66 4.03
C GLU A 190 6.94 15.08 4.08
N PHE A 191 5.63 15.20 4.32
CA PHE A 191 4.92 16.49 4.30
C PHE A 191 4.34 16.80 5.67
N SER A 192 4.41 18.08 6.08
CA SER A 192 3.81 18.55 7.32
C SER A 192 2.27 18.60 7.28
N HIS A 193 1.69 18.78 6.09
CA HIS A 193 0.24 18.75 5.88
C HIS A 193 -0.32 17.33 6.05
N PRO A 194 -1.56 17.16 6.54
CA PRO A 194 -2.23 15.86 6.61
C PRO A 194 -2.38 15.23 5.24
N THR A 195 -1.53 14.25 4.96
CA THR A 195 -1.50 13.54 3.68
C THR A 195 -1.35 12.04 3.88
N SER A 196 -1.88 11.30 2.93
CA SER A 196 -1.55 9.91 2.63
C SER A 196 -0.97 9.85 1.23
N GLN A 197 -0.30 8.76 0.89
CA GLN A 197 0.25 8.56 -0.44
C GLN A 197 -0.37 7.33 -1.10
N ILE A 198 -0.47 7.35 -2.42
CA ILE A 198 -0.93 6.22 -3.21
C ILE A 198 0.06 5.95 -4.34
N THR A 199 0.46 4.69 -4.47
CA THR A 199 1.33 4.24 -5.55
C THR A 199 0.68 3.12 -6.34
N ALA A 200 0.81 3.18 -7.67
CA ALA A 200 0.41 2.09 -8.56
C ALA A 200 1.63 1.47 -9.20
N THR A 201 1.78 0.15 -9.08
CA THR A 201 2.97 -0.57 -9.50
C THR A 201 2.66 -1.69 -10.50
N LEU A 202 3.64 -2.02 -11.34
CA LEU A 202 3.56 -3.09 -12.33
C LEU A 202 3.87 -4.47 -11.73
N PHE A 203 4.00 -4.55 -10.43
CA PHE A 203 4.22 -5.77 -9.67
C PHE A 203 3.42 -5.75 -8.37
N VAL A 204 3.21 -6.91 -7.78
CA VAL A 204 2.61 -7.03 -6.44
C VAL A 204 3.71 -7.01 -5.40
N PRO A 205 3.63 -6.15 -4.37
CA PRO A 205 4.59 -6.10 -3.28
C PRO A 205 4.73 -7.44 -2.55
N ARG A 206 5.92 -7.71 -2.05
CA ARG A 206 6.25 -9.02 -1.46
C ARG A 206 5.36 -9.39 -0.27
N ARG A 207 5.05 -8.43 0.58
CA ARG A 207 4.15 -8.63 1.73
C ARG A 207 2.77 -9.14 1.27
N VAL A 208 2.18 -8.47 0.29
CA VAL A 208 0.88 -8.85 -0.28
C VAL A 208 0.96 -10.22 -0.95
N LEU A 209 2.07 -10.56 -1.61
CA LEU A 209 2.28 -11.90 -2.17
C LEU A 209 2.27 -13.00 -1.10
N TYR A 210 2.80 -12.74 0.09
CA TYR A 210 2.73 -13.71 1.20
C TYR A 210 1.29 -13.89 1.69
N GLU A 211 0.54 -12.81 1.83
CA GLU A 211 -0.88 -12.87 2.23
C GLU A 211 -1.72 -13.64 1.21
N LEU A 212 -1.54 -13.35 -0.08
CA LEU A 212 -2.22 -14.06 -1.17
C LEU A 212 -1.91 -15.56 -1.17
N ARG A 213 -0.66 -15.93 -0.92
CA ARG A 213 -0.27 -17.35 -0.85
C ARG A 213 -0.90 -18.04 0.36
N ALA A 214 -0.79 -17.42 1.54
CA ALA A 214 -1.36 -17.95 2.76
C ALA A 214 -2.89 -18.07 2.67
N GLY A 215 -3.57 -17.04 2.14
CA GLY A 215 -5.01 -17.07 1.89
C GLY A 215 -5.40 -18.21 0.96
N ARG A 216 -4.68 -18.36 -0.17
CA ARG A 216 -4.91 -19.43 -1.14
C ARG A 216 -4.68 -20.82 -0.55
N GLU A 217 -3.58 -21.03 0.18
CA GLU A 217 -3.26 -22.31 0.82
C GLU A 217 -4.35 -22.69 1.84
N TYR A 218 -4.79 -21.71 2.63
CA TYR A 218 -5.87 -21.91 3.60
C TYR A 218 -7.20 -22.25 2.90
N PHE A 219 -7.55 -21.50 1.86
CA PHE A 219 -8.78 -21.73 1.08
C PHE A 219 -8.80 -23.12 0.43
N VAL A 220 -7.69 -23.56 -0.15
CA VAL A 220 -7.58 -24.93 -0.71
C VAL A 220 -7.82 -26.00 0.34
N ALA A 221 -7.36 -25.77 1.57
CA ALA A 221 -7.47 -26.74 2.66
C ALA A 221 -8.81 -26.70 3.40
N LYS A 222 -9.47 -25.54 3.44
CA LYS A 222 -10.64 -25.27 4.32
C LYS A 222 -11.87 -24.74 3.59
N GLU A 223 -11.75 -24.33 2.33
CA GLU A 223 -12.81 -23.70 1.53
C GLU A 223 -13.39 -22.44 2.20
N ARG A 224 -12.56 -21.72 2.95
CA ARG A 224 -12.91 -20.49 3.69
C ARG A 224 -11.78 -19.48 3.64
N CYS A 225 -12.12 -18.20 3.78
CA CYS A 225 -11.15 -17.13 3.93
C CYS A 225 -10.51 -17.17 5.33
N VAL A 226 -9.18 -17.12 5.39
CA VAL A 226 -8.43 -17.12 6.65
C VAL A 226 -8.72 -15.89 7.51
N PHE A 227 -8.91 -14.72 6.88
CA PHE A 227 -9.23 -13.49 7.61
C PHE A 227 -10.62 -13.54 8.25
N CYS A 228 -11.62 -14.13 7.55
CA CYS A 228 -12.94 -14.35 8.12
C CYS A 228 -12.87 -15.28 9.33
N ASP A 229 -12.08 -16.35 9.26
CA ASP A 229 -11.91 -17.29 10.39
C ASP A 229 -11.16 -16.63 11.56
N ILE A 230 -10.15 -15.76 11.28
CA ILE A 230 -9.48 -14.93 12.30
C ILE A 230 -10.51 -14.03 12.98
N LEU A 231 -11.29 -13.26 12.23
CA LEU A 231 -12.31 -12.37 12.79
C LEU A 231 -13.30 -13.13 13.68
N ASN A 232 -13.83 -14.25 13.20
CA ASN A 232 -14.74 -15.09 13.95
C ASN A 232 -14.12 -15.59 15.26
N GLN A 233 -12.86 -15.97 15.25
CA GLN A 233 -12.15 -16.42 16.45
C GLN A 233 -11.92 -15.27 17.43
N GLU A 234 -11.42 -14.13 16.92
CA GLU A 234 -11.11 -12.98 17.78
C GLU A 234 -12.36 -12.39 18.42
N GLU A 235 -13.50 -12.31 17.71
CA GLU A 235 -14.75 -11.82 18.26
C GLU A 235 -15.33 -12.78 19.32
N ARG A 236 -15.20 -14.10 19.15
CA ARG A 236 -15.61 -15.09 20.16
C ARG A 236 -14.77 -15.02 21.43
N GLN A 237 -13.47 -14.83 21.30
CA GLN A 237 -12.54 -14.78 22.44
C GLN A 237 -12.51 -13.39 23.09
N ALA A 238 -12.73 -12.33 22.32
CA ALA A 238 -12.69 -10.92 22.71
C ALA A 238 -11.38 -10.47 23.42
N LEU A 239 -10.31 -11.26 23.31
CA LEU A 239 -9.04 -11.00 23.99
C LEU A 239 -8.22 -9.92 23.29
N ARG A 240 -8.26 -9.91 21.96
CA ARG A 240 -7.44 -9.02 21.12
C ARG A 240 -8.25 -8.04 20.27
N VAL A 241 -9.57 -8.03 20.39
CA VAL A 241 -10.43 -7.03 19.77
C VAL A 241 -10.29 -5.71 20.51
N LEU A 242 -9.94 -4.64 19.82
CA LEU A 242 -9.83 -3.29 20.40
C LEU A 242 -11.20 -2.60 20.50
N GLU A 243 -11.89 -2.52 19.38
CA GLU A 243 -13.23 -1.93 19.27
C GLU A 243 -13.93 -2.53 18.04
N ALA A 244 -15.25 -2.65 18.10
CA ALA A 244 -16.10 -3.01 16.97
C ALA A 244 -17.12 -1.92 16.74
N ARG A 245 -17.34 -1.53 15.46
CA ARG A 245 -18.28 -0.47 15.11
C ARG A 245 -18.97 -0.78 13.78
N GLY A 246 -20.28 -1.02 13.81
CA GLY A 246 -21.01 -1.50 12.64
C GLY A 246 -20.37 -2.76 12.07
N ASP A 247 -20.07 -2.74 10.79
CA ASP A 247 -19.47 -3.87 10.08
C ASP A 247 -17.93 -3.93 10.17
N TYR A 248 -17.30 -3.14 11.04
CA TYR A 248 -15.85 -3.07 11.14
C TYR A 248 -15.34 -3.44 12.52
N VAL A 249 -14.19 -4.11 12.57
CA VAL A 249 -13.52 -4.55 13.79
C VAL A 249 -12.07 -4.08 13.77
N ALA A 250 -11.64 -3.43 14.86
CA ALA A 250 -10.24 -3.16 15.14
C ALA A 250 -9.72 -4.19 16.13
N LEU A 251 -8.57 -4.80 15.86
CA LEU A 251 -7.93 -5.81 16.70
C LEU A 251 -6.41 -5.70 16.65
N CYS A 252 -5.74 -6.17 17.70
CA CYS A 252 -4.30 -6.44 17.66
C CYS A 252 -4.07 -7.88 17.18
N PRO A 253 -3.26 -8.11 16.12
CA PRO A 253 -3.07 -9.45 15.57
C PRO A 253 -2.40 -10.37 16.58
N TYR A 254 -2.66 -11.68 16.49
CA TYR A 254 -2.09 -12.69 17.37
C TYR A 254 -0.56 -12.65 17.38
N ALA A 255 0.07 -12.45 16.23
CA ALA A 255 1.52 -12.37 16.05
C ALA A 255 1.91 -10.97 15.52
N PRO A 256 2.02 -9.96 16.40
CA PRO A 256 2.32 -8.60 15.99
C PRO A 256 3.79 -8.47 15.57
N ARG A 257 4.04 -7.75 14.47
CA ARG A 257 5.40 -7.47 13.97
C ARG A 257 6.07 -6.35 14.77
N VAL A 258 5.25 -5.42 15.26
CA VAL A 258 5.68 -4.27 16.06
C VAL A 258 4.78 -4.12 17.27
N PRO A 259 5.24 -3.48 18.37
CA PRO A 259 4.40 -3.19 19.54
C PRO A 259 3.16 -2.38 19.13
N TYR A 260 1.98 -2.78 19.65
CA TYR A 260 0.69 -2.13 19.41
C TYR A 260 0.22 -2.15 17.95
N GLU A 261 0.75 -3.04 17.12
CA GLU A 261 0.20 -3.28 15.80
C GLU A 261 -1.31 -3.50 15.89
N THR A 262 -2.07 -2.78 15.05
CA THR A 262 -3.53 -2.85 15.05
C THR A 262 -4.03 -3.01 13.62
N TRP A 263 -4.99 -3.91 13.43
CA TRP A 263 -5.67 -4.12 12.15
C TRP A 263 -7.11 -3.64 12.24
N ILE A 264 -7.63 -3.11 11.14
CA ILE A 264 -9.06 -2.82 10.96
C ILE A 264 -9.55 -3.63 9.75
N LEU A 265 -10.56 -4.46 9.96
CA LEU A 265 -11.13 -5.32 8.93
C LEU A 265 -12.65 -5.15 8.87
N PRO A 266 -13.30 -5.30 7.68
CA PRO A 266 -14.74 -5.47 7.61
C PRO A 266 -15.15 -6.88 8.09
N ARG A 267 -16.34 -7.01 8.67
CA ARG A 267 -16.95 -8.32 8.97
C ARG A 267 -17.44 -9.01 7.71
N THR A 268 -17.99 -8.21 6.80
CA THR A 268 -18.42 -8.70 5.49
C THR A 268 -17.18 -9.01 4.66
N HIS A 269 -17.13 -10.24 4.14
CA HIS A 269 -16.04 -10.63 3.27
C HIS A 269 -16.00 -9.80 1.99
N GLU A 270 -14.91 -9.12 1.75
CA GLU A 270 -14.64 -8.38 0.52
C GLU A 270 -13.12 -8.30 0.28
N ALA A 271 -12.71 -8.68 -0.91
CA ALA A 271 -11.28 -8.67 -1.26
C ALA A 271 -10.75 -7.28 -1.58
N SER A 272 -11.60 -6.38 -2.05
CA SER A 272 -11.20 -5.07 -2.61
C SER A 272 -11.81 -3.92 -1.84
N PHE A 273 -10.96 -3.05 -1.26
CA PHE A 273 -11.42 -1.85 -0.55
C PHE A 273 -12.24 -0.91 -1.45
N GLU A 274 -11.83 -0.72 -2.69
CA GLU A 274 -12.53 0.15 -3.63
C GLU A 274 -13.95 -0.34 -3.95
N ARG A 275 -14.22 -1.64 -3.90
CA ARG A 275 -15.59 -2.15 -4.04
C ARG A 275 -16.44 -1.77 -2.83
N THR A 276 -15.89 -1.89 -1.62
CA THR A 276 -16.57 -1.40 -0.40
C THR A 276 -16.81 0.10 -0.46
N GLY A 277 -15.78 0.89 -0.80
CA GLY A 277 -15.84 2.35 -0.78
C GLY A 277 -16.77 2.97 -1.82
N LEU A 278 -16.96 2.30 -2.95
CA LEU A 278 -17.79 2.77 -4.06
C LEU A 278 -19.18 2.10 -4.14
N ALA A 279 -19.47 1.12 -3.27
CA ALA A 279 -20.75 0.45 -3.28
C ALA A 279 -21.89 1.43 -2.97
N ARG A 280 -22.99 1.32 -3.74
CA ARG A 280 -24.17 2.17 -3.55
C ARG A 280 -24.83 1.89 -2.21
N GLY A 281 -25.11 2.96 -1.45
CA GLY A 281 -25.79 2.85 -0.16
C GLY A 281 -24.90 2.42 1.01
N VAL A 282 -23.61 2.11 0.76
CA VAL A 282 -22.66 1.89 1.84
C VAL A 282 -22.26 3.22 2.46
N VAL A 283 -22.34 3.29 3.77
CA VAL A 283 -21.93 4.44 4.59
C VAL A 283 -20.64 4.06 5.29
N LEU A 284 -19.57 4.78 5.03
CA LEU A 284 -18.26 4.51 5.63
C LEU A 284 -18.05 5.21 6.97
N THR A 285 -19.07 5.87 7.52
CA THR A 285 -18.96 6.61 8.79
C THR A 285 -18.51 5.74 9.95
N ASN A 286 -18.94 4.47 10.00
CA ASN A 286 -18.50 3.53 11.03
C ASN A 286 -17.00 3.19 10.89
N LEU A 287 -16.51 3.01 9.65
CA LEU A 287 -15.09 2.82 9.38
C LEU A 287 -14.30 4.08 9.74
N ALA A 288 -14.79 5.25 9.34
CA ALA A 288 -14.17 6.55 9.65
C ALA A 288 -14.04 6.77 11.15
N ALA A 289 -15.13 6.55 11.90
CA ALA A 289 -15.12 6.67 13.36
C ALA A 289 -14.18 5.66 14.02
N LEU A 290 -14.17 4.41 13.55
CA LEU A 290 -13.29 3.38 14.10
C LEU A 290 -11.81 3.71 13.82
N LEU A 291 -11.51 4.17 12.60
CA LEU A 291 -10.16 4.61 12.23
C LEU A 291 -9.70 5.79 13.09
N ARG A 292 -10.52 6.84 13.20
CA ARG A 292 -10.24 8.02 14.06
C ARG A 292 -9.89 7.59 15.48
N ARG A 293 -10.78 6.82 16.11
CA ARG A 293 -10.63 6.38 17.50
C ARG A 293 -9.42 5.46 17.70
N THR A 294 -9.12 4.60 16.72
CA THR A 294 -7.94 3.75 16.75
C THR A 294 -6.67 4.57 16.70
N LEU A 295 -6.60 5.58 15.80
CA LEU A 295 -5.46 6.48 15.70
C LEU A 295 -5.29 7.35 16.95
N GLN A 296 -6.37 7.83 17.56
CA GLN A 296 -6.32 8.54 18.84
C GLN A 296 -5.65 7.68 19.93
N ARG A 297 -6.03 6.40 20.04
CA ARG A 297 -5.42 5.47 21.00
C ARG A 297 -3.96 5.19 20.71
N VAL A 298 -3.62 4.92 19.45
CA VAL A 298 -2.22 4.70 19.04
C VAL A 298 -1.35 5.90 19.37
N ARG A 299 -1.87 7.11 19.17
CA ARG A 299 -1.14 8.35 19.50
C ARG A 299 -0.88 8.56 20.97
N THR A 300 -1.60 7.91 21.88
CA THR A 300 -1.23 7.93 23.31
C THR A 300 0.04 7.11 23.61
N ILE A 301 0.45 6.25 22.68
CA ILE A 301 1.65 5.44 22.78
C ILE A 301 2.83 6.09 22.06
N THR A 302 2.61 6.59 20.86
CA THR A 302 3.63 7.22 20.01
C THR A 302 3.02 8.16 18.99
N GLU A 303 3.74 9.24 18.67
CA GLU A 303 3.39 10.15 17.56
C GLU A 303 3.91 9.66 16.19
N ASN A 304 4.50 8.47 16.13
CA ASN A 304 5.09 7.95 14.90
C ASN A 304 4.44 6.60 14.54
N PHE A 305 3.83 6.52 13.36
CA PHE A 305 3.22 5.29 12.87
C PHE A 305 3.17 5.26 11.35
N HIS A 306 3.12 4.05 10.83
CA HIS A 306 2.70 3.77 9.46
C HIS A 306 1.26 3.29 9.46
N LEU A 307 0.49 3.70 8.46
CA LEU A 307 -0.82 3.13 8.14
C LEU A 307 -0.76 2.62 6.71
N VAL A 308 -1.17 1.40 6.47
CA VAL A 308 -1.20 0.78 5.14
C VAL A 308 -2.56 0.15 4.91
N LEU A 309 -3.17 0.49 3.78
CA LEU A 309 -4.36 -0.19 3.30
C LEU A 309 -3.96 -1.33 2.35
N HIS A 310 -4.30 -2.54 2.73
CA HIS A 310 -4.17 -3.73 1.92
C HIS A 310 -5.48 -3.99 1.17
N THR A 311 -5.47 -3.85 -0.14
CA THR A 311 -6.57 -4.22 -1.03
C THR A 311 -6.11 -5.32 -1.99
N SER A 312 -7.03 -6.01 -2.62
CA SER A 312 -6.67 -7.05 -3.60
C SER A 312 -5.84 -6.48 -4.75
N PRO A 313 -4.95 -7.28 -5.34
CA PRO A 313 -4.32 -6.93 -6.61
C PRO A 313 -5.32 -6.63 -7.72
N ASN A 314 -4.87 -5.97 -8.79
CA ASN A 314 -5.69 -5.71 -9.95
C ASN A 314 -6.09 -7.03 -10.63
N SER A 315 -7.36 -7.41 -10.50
CA SER A 315 -7.93 -8.62 -11.09
C SER A 315 -8.48 -8.42 -12.50
N THR A 316 -8.57 -7.18 -12.99
CA THR A 316 -9.09 -6.84 -14.34
C THR A 316 -8.27 -7.53 -15.44
N HIS A 317 -6.96 -7.68 -15.20
CA HIS A 317 -6.04 -8.34 -16.11
C HIS A 317 -5.22 -9.40 -15.37
N PRO A 318 -5.83 -10.53 -14.99
CA PRO A 318 -5.17 -11.55 -14.18
C PRO A 318 -4.02 -12.21 -14.94
N SER A 319 -2.92 -12.46 -14.24
CA SER A 319 -1.83 -13.25 -14.77
C SER A 319 -2.24 -14.72 -14.87
N LYS A 320 -2.21 -15.28 -16.06
CA LYS A 320 -2.59 -16.69 -16.31
C LYS A 320 -1.76 -17.71 -15.51
N ASN A 321 -0.57 -17.32 -15.06
CA ASN A 321 0.39 -18.21 -14.42
C ASN A 321 0.36 -18.18 -12.88
N LEU A 322 -0.50 -17.37 -12.26
CA LEU A 322 -0.53 -17.20 -10.82
C LEU A 322 -1.88 -17.70 -10.26
N GLY A 323 -1.86 -18.90 -9.69
CA GLY A 323 -3.06 -19.61 -9.24
C GLY A 323 -3.92 -18.85 -8.21
N TYR A 324 -3.30 -17.96 -7.40
CA TYR A 324 -4.01 -17.17 -6.40
C TYR A 324 -4.91 -16.07 -7.01
N TRP A 325 -4.76 -15.71 -8.29
CA TRP A 325 -5.71 -14.79 -8.94
C TRP A 325 -7.09 -15.40 -9.16
N LYS A 326 -7.18 -16.73 -9.20
CA LYS A 326 -8.45 -17.43 -9.52
C LYS A 326 -9.44 -17.40 -8.36
N THR A 327 -8.96 -17.30 -7.13
CA THR A 327 -9.76 -17.37 -5.89
C THR A 327 -9.63 -16.10 -5.07
N LEU A 328 -9.15 -15.03 -5.69
CA LEU A 328 -8.88 -13.76 -5.04
C LEU A 328 -10.11 -13.19 -4.32
N ASP A 329 -11.29 -13.35 -4.94
CA ASP A 329 -12.55 -12.88 -4.38
C ASP A 329 -13.07 -13.76 -3.23
N GLU A 330 -12.55 -14.97 -3.06
CA GLU A 330 -12.96 -15.92 -2.02
C GLU A 330 -11.95 -16.04 -0.87
N ASP A 331 -10.66 -15.77 -1.13
CA ASP A 331 -9.57 -16.06 -0.18
C ASP A 331 -8.80 -14.82 0.30
N TYR A 332 -8.94 -13.66 -0.36
CA TYR A 332 -8.35 -12.41 0.09
C TYR A 332 -9.39 -11.53 0.78
N HIS A 333 -8.94 -10.66 1.69
CA HIS A 333 -9.79 -9.81 2.49
C HIS A 333 -9.08 -8.48 2.72
N TRP A 334 -9.66 -7.35 2.29
CA TRP A 334 -9.01 -6.07 2.49
C TRP A 334 -8.95 -5.70 3.98
N HIS A 335 -7.90 -5.04 4.39
CA HIS A 335 -7.69 -4.59 5.75
C HIS A 335 -6.77 -3.37 5.81
N ILE A 336 -6.87 -2.64 6.92
CA ILE A 336 -5.95 -1.55 7.25
C ILE A 336 -5.01 -2.06 8.34
N GLU A 337 -3.71 -1.89 8.14
CA GLU A 337 -2.68 -2.13 9.14
C GLU A 337 -2.17 -0.80 9.70
N ILE A 338 -2.12 -0.66 11.01
CA ILE A 338 -1.51 0.47 11.71
C ILE A 338 -0.31 -0.06 12.48
N LEU A 339 0.86 0.48 12.16
CA LEU A 339 2.17 0.00 12.62
C LEU A 339 2.86 1.11 13.42
N PRO A 340 2.70 1.16 14.74
CA PRO A 340 3.33 2.18 15.57
C PRO A 340 4.85 2.03 15.60
N VAL A 341 5.58 3.14 15.48
CA VAL A 341 7.04 3.19 15.63
C VAL A 341 7.38 3.59 17.07
N VAL A 342 7.69 2.60 17.90
CA VAL A 342 7.99 2.78 19.32
C VAL A 342 9.49 2.59 19.55
N THR A 343 10.28 3.65 19.36
CA THR A 343 11.75 3.61 19.37
C THR A 343 12.36 3.21 20.72
N SER A 344 11.72 3.57 21.83
CA SER A 344 12.24 3.29 23.17
C SER A 344 12.15 1.81 23.61
N LYS A 345 11.33 1.02 22.92
CA LYS A 345 11.10 -0.41 23.22
C LYS A 345 11.58 -1.34 22.09
N ALA A 346 11.90 -0.78 20.94
CA ALA A 346 12.41 -1.56 19.81
C ALA A 346 13.90 -1.82 19.99
N ARG A 347 14.25 -2.98 20.50
CA ARG A 347 15.52 -3.57 20.09
C ARG A 347 15.37 -3.84 18.59
N SER A 348 16.19 -3.21 17.76
CA SER A 348 16.12 -3.37 16.29
C SER A 348 16.42 -4.83 15.91
N TYR A 349 15.40 -5.69 15.97
CA TYR A 349 15.49 -7.05 15.46
C TYR A 349 14.98 -7.16 14.01
N THR A 350 14.49 -6.07 13.45
CA THR A 350 13.92 -6.00 12.09
C THR A 350 14.92 -6.46 11.02
N PHE A 351 16.21 -6.24 11.26
CA PHE A 351 17.27 -6.68 10.35
C PHE A 351 17.66 -8.16 10.48
N LYS A 352 17.07 -8.90 11.44
CA LYS A 352 17.38 -10.31 11.71
C LYS A 352 16.28 -11.26 11.22
N GLU A 353 15.38 -10.79 10.35
CA GLU A 353 14.26 -11.56 9.78
C GLU A 353 13.26 -12.12 10.82
N VAL A 354 13.47 -11.83 12.10
CA VAL A 354 12.55 -12.21 13.19
C VAL A 354 11.97 -10.94 13.80
N TYR A 355 10.66 -10.80 13.71
CA TYR A 355 9.95 -9.70 14.36
C TYR A 355 9.98 -9.89 15.88
N TYR A 356 10.08 -8.77 16.59
CA TYR A 356 10.08 -8.76 18.04
C TYR A 356 9.15 -7.68 18.57
N SER A 357 8.14 -8.10 19.31
CA SER A 357 7.28 -7.21 20.08
C SER A 357 7.46 -7.49 21.59
N PRO A 358 7.96 -6.53 22.38
CA PRO A 358 8.05 -6.66 23.82
C PRO A 358 6.70 -6.52 24.52
N VAL A 359 5.62 -6.28 23.79
CA VAL A 359 4.25 -6.14 24.29
C VAL A 359 3.41 -7.19 23.59
N SER A 360 2.75 -8.07 24.37
CA SER A 360 1.80 -9.02 23.80
C SER A 360 0.55 -8.29 23.26
N SER A 361 -0.14 -8.90 22.32
CA SER A 361 -1.35 -8.31 21.73
C SER A 361 -2.46 -8.08 22.77
N GLU A 362 -2.59 -8.99 23.74
CA GLU A 362 -3.54 -8.88 24.85
C GLU A 362 -3.22 -7.69 25.76
N SER A 363 -1.94 -7.48 26.06
CA SER A 363 -1.47 -6.33 26.83
C SER A 363 -1.61 -5.02 26.04
N ALA A 364 -1.34 -5.06 24.74
CA ALA A 364 -1.52 -3.91 23.86
C ALA A 364 -3.00 -3.47 23.81
N VAL A 365 -3.92 -4.40 23.59
CA VAL A 365 -5.36 -4.10 23.57
C VAL A 365 -5.83 -3.51 24.89
N LYS A 366 -5.40 -4.09 26.04
CA LYS A 366 -5.75 -3.55 27.35
C LYS A 366 -5.32 -2.08 27.48
N GLN A 367 -4.06 -1.77 27.18
CA GLN A 367 -3.53 -0.42 27.28
C GLN A 367 -4.22 0.55 26.32
N LEU A 368 -4.47 0.12 25.06
CA LEU A 368 -5.17 0.94 24.08
C LEU A 368 -6.65 1.18 24.42
N ARG A 369 -7.33 0.23 25.07
CA ARG A 369 -8.71 0.41 25.56
C ARG A 369 -8.79 1.39 26.73
N GLU A 370 -7.77 1.38 27.61
CA GLU A 370 -7.68 2.27 28.77
C GLU A 370 -7.25 3.71 28.38
N ALA A 371 -6.79 3.90 27.16
CA ALA A 371 -6.40 5.23 26.66
C ALA A 371 -7.59 6.20 26.64
N LYS A 372 -7.37 7.38 27.22
CA LYS A 372 -8.37 8.47 27.15
C LYS A 372 -8.33 9.07 25.75
N ILE A 373 -9.45 9.03 25.07
CA ILE A 373 -9.63 9.58 23.73
C ILE A 373 -10.84 10.51 23.70
N ASP A 374 -10.84 11.44 22.77
CA ASP A 374 -11.99 12.31 22.52
C ASP A 374 -13.14 11.50 21.91
N GLY A 375 -14.35 11.78 22.33
CA GLY A 375 -15.57 11.04 21.96
C GLY A 375 -15.97 11.13 20.49
#